data_ea50842c2c28b2f22600908edb23a811
#
_entry.id   ea50842c2c28b2f22600908edb23a811
#
_cell.length_a   1.000
_cell.length_b   1.000
_cell.length_c   1.000
_cell.angle_alpha   90.00
_cell.angle_beta   90.00
_cell.angle_gamma   90.00
#
_symmetry.space_group_name_H-M   'P 1'
#
loop_
_entity.id
_entity.type
_entity.pdbx_description
1 polymer ?
#
loop_
_entity_poly.entity_id
_entity_poly.type
_entity_poly.pdbx_seq_one_letter_code
_entity_poly.pdbx_strand_id
1 'polypeptide(L)'
;EYPQFNVSLHSSGEYLIQKKYINIGVAVATEAGLLVPVIKNVDKKSLWELAAEVIELSDKAKKRKLTLEEMQGGCFSISSLGAIGGTGFIPIVSPPEVAILGVSKTQIKPVYMEGEFQPRKMLPITLAYDHKAVNGVDGGLFATYLAKLLGDIRHMI
;
A
#
# COMPACT_ATOMS: atom_id res chain seq x y z
N GLU A 1 -12.02 -4.22 7.67
CA GLU A 1 -12.27 -3.43 8.90
C GLU A 1 -12.32 -1.91 8.63
N TYR A 2 -11.67 -1.42 7.58
CA TYR A 2 -11.60 0.01 7.23
C TYR A 2 -12.15 0.28 5.82
N PRO A 3 -13.47 0.15 5.61
CA PRO A 3 -14.09 0.27 4.29
C PRO A 3 -13.93 1.66 3.66
N GLN A 4 -13.69 2.70 4.45
CA GLN A 4 -13.46 4.07 3.99
C GLN A 4 -12.18 4.23 3.15
N PHE A 5 -11.25 3.26 3.19
CA PHE A 5 -10.10 3.22 2.31
C PHE A 5 -10.38 2.53 0.97
N ASN A 6 -11.51 1.81 0.87
CA ASN A 6 -11.91 1.10 -0.34
C ASN A 6 -13.02 1.84 -1.12
N VAL A 7 -12.84 3.13 -1.29
CA VAL A 7 -13.79 4.03 -1.95
C VAL A 7 -13.13 4.83 -3.07
N SER A 8 -13.93 5.47 -3.89
CA SER A 8 -13.51 6.52 -4.81
C SER A 8 -14.42 7.74 -4.62
N LEU A 9 -13.86 8.94 -4.72
CA LEU A 9 -14.66 10.15 -4.77
C LEU A 9 -15.30 10.25 -6.16
N HIS A 10 -16.63 10.46 -6.20
CA HIS A 10 -17.32 10.71 -7.46
C HIS A 10 -16.83 12.03 -8.09
N SER A 11 -16.89 12.14 -9.41
CA SER A 11 -16.41 13.32 -10.15
C SER A 11 -17.13 14.61 -9.76
N SER A 12 -18.39 14.54 -9.25
CA SER A 12 -19.08 15.71 -8.69
C SER A 12 -18.51 16.18 -7.35
N GLY A 13 -17.75 15.34 -6.63
CA GLY A 13 -17.25 15.61 -5.29
C GLY A 13 -18.29 15.50 -4.16
N GLU A 14 -19.51 15.10 -4.47
CA GLU A 14 -20.65 15.11 -3.51
C GLU A 14 -20.81 13.81 -2.74
N TYR A 15 -20.33 12.68 -3.29
CA TYR A 15 -20.45 11.37 -2.65
C TYR A 15 -19.29 10.44 -2.93
N LEU A 16 -19.13 9.44 -2.06
CA LEU A 16 -18.14 8.38 -2.16
C LEU A 16 -18.78 7.13 -2.75
N ILE A 17 -18.05 6.48 -3.66
CA ILE A 17 -18.42 5.20 -4.26
C ILE A 17 -17.65 4.11 -3.53
N GLN A 18 -18.34 3.32 -2.71
CA GLN A 18 -17.75 2.17 -2.04
C GLN A 18 -17.60 1.00 -3.00
N LYS A 19 -16.37 0.49 -3.12
CA LYS A 19 -16.07 -0.68 -3.94
C LYS A 19 -16.31 -1.97 -3.13
N LYS A 20 -16.85 -3.01 -3.80
CA LYS A 20 -17.08 -4.33 -3.19
C LYS A 20 -15.98 -5.35 -3.53
N TYR A 21 -15.00 -4.95 -4.33
CA TYR A 21 -13.83 -5.73 -4.68
C TYR A 21 -12.59 -5.12 -4.03
N ILE A 22 -11.54 -5.91 -3.85
CA ILE A 22 -10.30 -5.48 -3.23
C ILE A 22 -9.17 -5.73 -4.21
N ASN A 23 -8.70 -4.66 -4.84
CA ASN A 23 -7.61 -4.67 -5.80
C ASN A 23 -6.51 -3.74 -5.32
N ILE A 24 -5.28 -4.21 -5.33
CA ILE A 24 -4.12 -3.45 -4.82
C ILE A 24 -3.18 -3.10 -5.96
N GLY A 25 -2.94 -1.81 -6.15
CA GLY A 25 -1.89 -1.31 -7.03
C GLY A 25 -0.51 -1.45 -6.38
N VAL A 26 0.47 -1.85 -7.14
CA VAL A 26 1.87 -1.93 -6.68
C VAL A 26 2.74 -1.08 -7.58
N ALA A 27 3.32 -0.01 -7.04
CA ALA A 27 4.14 0.90 -7.83
C ALA A 27 5.45 0.25 -8.26
N VAL A 28 5.74 0.26 -9.55
CA VAL A 28 6.94 -0.29 -10.17
C VAL A 28 7.68 0.79 -10.93
N ALA A 29 8.93 1.04 -10.55
CA ALA A 29 9.82 1.94 -11.29
C ALA A 29 10.31 1.26 -12.58
N THR A 30 10.18 1.98 -13.72
CA THR A 30 10.67 1.55 -15.01
C THR A 30 11.51 2.65 -15.65
N GLU A 31 12.25 2.34 -16.70
CA GLU A 31 13.02 3.36 -17.47
C GLU A 31 12.13 4.46 -18.05
N ALA A 32 10.88 4.15 -18.34
CA ALA A 32 9.90 5.11 -18.90
C ALA A 32 9.11 5.88 -17.83
N GLY A 33 9.39 5.66 -16.55
CA GLY A 33 8.69 6.26 -15.42
C GLY A 33 8.03 5.23 -14.51
N LEU A 34 7.14 5.70 -13.65
CA LEU A 34 6.43 4.86 -12.68
C LEU A 34 5.17 4.28 -13.32
N LEU A 35 5.01 2.95 -13.21
CA LEU A 35 3.78 2.24 -13.57
C LEU A 35 3.19 1.61 -12.30
N VAL A 36 1.87 1.47 -12.27
CA VAL A 36 1.15 0.88 -11.14
C VAL A 36 0.27 -0.26 -11.62
N PRO A 37 0.82 -1.46 -11.84
CA PRO A 37 0.01 -2.65 -12.09
C PRO A 37 -0.89 -2.96 -10.89
N VAL A 38 -2.05 -3.56 -11.16
CA VAL A 38 -3.11 -3.79 -10.19
C VAL A 38 -3.36 -5.29 -10.03
N ILE A 39 -3.11 -5.80 -8.82
CA ILE A 39 -3.44 -7.15 -8.42
C ILE A 39 -4.92 -7.21 -8.08
N LYS A 40 -5.68 -8.01 -8.82
CA LYS A 40 -7.13 -8.10 -8.66
C LYS A 40 -7.53 -9.11 -7.59
N ASN A 41 -8.62 -8.80 -6.85
CA ASN A 41 -9.23 -9.70 -5.86
C ASN A 41 -8.22 -10.30 -4.87
N VAL A 42 -7.41 -9.46 -4.25
CA VAL A 42 -6.33 -9.88 -3.32
C VAL A 42 -6.87 -10.64 -2.11
N ASP A 43 -8.12 -10.37 -1.71
CA ASP A 43 -8.85 -11.05 -0.64
C ASP A 43 -9.17 -12.53 -0.91
N LYS A 44 -9.02 -12.97 -2.17
CA LYS A 44 -9.31 -14.34 -2.62
C LYS A 44 -8.05 -15.15 -2.94
N LYS A 45 -6.88 -14.58 -2.68
CA LYS A 45 -5.58 -15.15 -3.04
C LYS A 45 -4.76 -15.44 -1.80
N SER A 46 -4.03 -16.54 -1.84
CA SER A 46 -3.03 -16.86 -0.83
C SER A 46 -1.81 -15.94 -0.93
N LEU A 47 -1.01 -15.89 0.12
CA LEU A 47 0.24 -15.12 0.14
C LEU A 47 1.20 -15.52 -0.99
N TRP A 48 1.25 -16.82 -1.33
CA TRP A 48 2.11 -17.34 -2.39
C TRP A 48 1.64 -16.91 -3.79
N GLU A 49 0.32 -16.93 -4.02
CA GLU A 49 -0.27 -16.43 -5.28
C GLU A 49 -0.03 -14.93 -5.43
N LEU A 50 -0.22 -14.15 -4.38
CA LEU A 50 0.06 -12.72 -4.37
C LEU A 50 1.52 -12.44 -4.67
N ALA A 51 2.45 -13.17 -4.05
CA ALA A 51 3.89 -12.99 -4.28
C ALA A 51 4.28 -13.29 -5.73
N ALA A 52 3.74 -14.37 -6.31
CA ALA A 52 3.98 -14.73 -7.71
C ALA A 52 3.44 -13.67 -8.67
N GLU A 53 2.23 -13.17 -8.44
CA GLU A 53 1.59 -12.15 -9.30
C GLU A 53 2.31 -10.79 -9.21
N VAL A 54 2.81 -10.40 -8.03
CA VAL A 54 3.65 -9.20 -7.87
C VAL A 54 4.89 -9.30 -8.75
N ILE A 55 5.57 -10.44 -8.76
CA ILE A 55 6.77 -10.67 -9.57
C ILE A 55 6.42 -10.61 -11.07
N GLU A 56 5.36 -11.32 -11.49
CA GLU A 56 4.92 -11.35 -12.89
C GLU A 56 4.58 -9.96 -13.41
N LEU A 57 3.72 -9.22 -12.68
CA LEU A 57 3.31 -7.89 -13.08
C LEU A 57 4.47 -6.88 -13.06
N SER A 58 5.39 -7.00 -12.10
CA SER A 58 6.60 -6.17 -12.05
C SER A 58 7.50 -6.42 -13.26
N ASP A 59 7.65 -7.67 -13.68
CA ASP A 59 8.43 -8.04 -14.87
C ASP A 59 7.76 -7.55 -16.16
N LYS A 60 6.44 -7.68 -16.26
CA LYS A 60 5.66 -7.10 -17.37
C LYS A 60 5.82 -5.57 -17.44
N ALA A 61 5.77 -4.89 -16.29
CA ALA A 61 5.97 -3.44 -16.20
C ALA A 61 7.34 -3.03 -16.75
N LYS A 62 8.42 -3.65 -16.26
CA LYS A 62 9.79 -3.39 -16.70
C LYS A 62 10.01 -3.66 -18.20
N LYS A 63 9.32 -4.68 -18.75
CA LYS A 63 9.37 -5.06 -20.16
C LYS A 63 8.39 -4.26 -21.03
N ARG A 64 7.65 -3.31 -20.48
CA ARG A 64 6.60 -2.50 -21.17
C ARG A 64 5.52 -3.39 -21.82
N LYS A 65 5.12 -4.46 -21.14
CA LYS A 65 4.14 -5.46 -21.62
C LYS A 65 2.83 -5.46 -20.82
N LEU A 66 2.65 -4.49 -19.91
CA LEU A 66 1.38 -4.34 -19.19
C LEU A 66 0.27 -3.92 -20.16
N THR A 67 -0.89 -4.54 -19.98
CA THR A 67 -2.13 -4.10 -20.66
C THR A 67 -2.79 -2.97 -19.89
N LEU A 68 -3.68 -2.24 -20.53
CA LEU A 68 -4.47 -1.20 -19.85
C LEU A 68 -5.34 -1.78 -18.73
N GLU A 69 -5.86 -2.99 -18.93
CA GLU A 69 -6.67 -3.68 -17.91
C GLU A 69 -5.87 -4.04 -16.66
N GLU A 70 -4.58 -4.38 -16.81
CA GLU A 70 -3.68 -4.66 -15.70
C GLU A 70 -3.28 -3.40 -14.91
N MET A 71 -3.58 -2.21 -15.41
CA MET A 71 -3.29 -0.92 -14.75
C MET A 71 -4.54 -0.22 -14.22
N GLN A 72 -5.72 -0.82 -14.35
CA GLN A 72 -7.00 -0.20 -13.99
C GLN A 72 -7.73 -0.95 -12.88
N GLY A 73 -8.62 -0.21 -12.20
CA GLY A 73 -9.51 -0.76 -11.18
C GLY A 73 -8.85 -0.96 -9.82
N GLY A 74 -7.73 -0.31 -9.55
CA GLY A 74 -7.14 -0.25 -8.21
C GLY A 74 -8.08 0.37 -7.17
N CYS A 75 -7.95 -0.06 -5.93
CA CYS A 75 -8.69 0.46 -4.79
C CYS A 75 -7.78 1.20 -3.82
N PHE A 76 -6.55 0.73 -3.71
CA PHE A 76 -5.52 1.19 -2.81
C PHE A 76 -4.17 0.82 -3.42
N SER A 77 -3.17 1.67 -3.27
CA SER A 77 -1.84 1.42 -3.83
C SER A 77 -0.76 1.29 -2.76
N ILE A 78 0.27 0.52 -3.09
CA ILE A 78 1.49 0.39 -2.29
C ILE A 78 2.67 0.85 -3.13
N SER A 79 3.46 1.78 -2.60
CA SER A 79 4.73 2.21 -3.18
C SER A 79 5.88 1.84 -2.24
N SER A 80 6.88 1.15 -2.75
CA SER A 80 8.03 0.73 -1.95
C SER A 80 9.34 1.31 -2.49
N LEU A 81 10.06 2.00 -1.62
CA LEU A 81 11.43 2.46 -1.84
C LEU A 81 12.46 1.66 -1.03
N GLY A 82 12.05 0.54 -0.43
CA GLY A 82 12.91 -0.27 0.44
C GLY A 82 14.20 -0.76 -0.20
N ALA A 83 14.20 -1.02 -1.50
CA ALA A 83 15.38 -1.42 -2.27
C ALA A 83 16.34 -0.25 -2.58
N ILE A 84 15.84 0.99 -2.61
CA ILE A 84 16.63 2.17 -2.99
C ILE A 84 17.28 2.80 -1.76
N GLY A 85 16.57 2.86 -0.64
CA GLY A 85 17.06 3.46 0.60
C GLY A 85 16.08 4.49 1.18
N GLY A 86 16.62 5.40 2.00
CA GLY A 86 15.83 6.42 2.69
C GLY A 86 15.20 5.94 4.01
N THR A 87 14.83 6.90 4.84
CA THR A 87 14.23 6.67 6.16
C THR A 87 12.72 6.85 6.17
N GLY A 88 12.16 7.41 5.10
CA GLY A 88 10.74 7.69 4.91
C GLY A 88 10.54 8.49 3.62
N PHE A 89 9.32 8.46 3.10
CA PHE A 89 8.85 9.32 2.00
C PHE A 89 7.33 9.44 2.08
N ILE A 90 6.79 10.44 1.43
CA ILE A 90 5.35 10.65 1.33
C ILE A 90 4.92 10.33 -0.09
N PRO A 91 4.21 9.21 -0.34
CA PRO A 91 3.67 8.92 -1.66
C PRO A 91 2.51 9.85 -2.01
N ILE A 92 2.27 10.04 -3.30
CA ILE A 92 1.15 10.85 -3.79
C ILE A 92 0.00 9.91 -4.17
N VAL A 93 -1.19 10.21 -3.64
CA VAL A 93 -2.41 9.46 -3.96
C VAL A 93 -2.75 9.63 -5.44
N SER A 94 -3.01 8.52 -6.12
CA SER A 94 -3.37 8.50 -7.55
C SER A 94 -4.89 8.32 -7.72
N PRO A 95 -5.62 9.33 -8.19
CA PRO A 95 -7.05 9.17 -8.45
C PRO A 95 -7.32 8.02 -9.44
N PRO A 96 -8.44 7.27 -9.30
CA PRO A 96 -9.57 7.49 -8.39
C PRO A 96 -9.43 6.83 -7.01
N GLU A 97 -8.24 6.37 -6.62
CA GLU A 97 -7.96 5.87 -5.28
C GLU A 97 -7.94 7.03 -4.27
N VAL A 98 -8.21 6.73 -3.01
CA VAL A 98 -8.23 7.73 -1.93
C VAL A 98 -7.07 7.59 -0.96
N ALA A 99 -6.26 6.54 -1.09
CA ALA A 99 -5.12 6.34 -0.21
C ALA A 99 -4.01 5.49 -0.86
N ILE A 100 -2.79 5.70 -0.37
CA ILE A 100 -1.59 4.97 -0.78
C ILE A 100 -0.68 4.75 0.42
N LEU A 101 -0.08 3.56 0.51
CA LEU A 101 0.92 3.22 1.52
C LEU A 101 2.33 3.33 0.95
N GLY A 102 3.16 4.14 1.58
CA GLY A 102 4.60 4.18 1.34
C GLY A 102 5.33 3.23 2.27
N VAL A 103 6.23 2.41 1.72
CA VAL A 103 7.07 1.48 2.47
C VAL A 103 8.54 1.81 2.22
N SER A 104 9.27 2.17 3.28
CA SER A 104 10.69 2.52 3.20
C SER A 104 11.60 1.35 3.64
N LYS A 105 12.91 1.56 3.58
CA LYS A 105 13.88 0.53 3.94
C LYS A 105 13.82 0.20 5.43
N THR A 106 13.75 -1.09 5.74
CA THR A 106 13.89 -1.59 7.11
C THR A 106 15.23 -1.20 7.70
N GLN A 107 15.22 -0.72 8.94
CA GLN A 107 16.40 -0.29 9.68
C GLN A 107 16.43 -0.95 11.05
N ILE A 108 17.64 -1.22 11.57
CA ILE A 108 17.81 -1.61 12.96
C ILE A 108 17.86 -0.33 13.78
N LYS A 109 16.93 -0.17 14.72
CA LYS A 109 16.87 0.97 15.64
C LYS A 109 16.82 0.51 17.10
N PRO A 110 17.42 1.27 18.03
CA PRO A 110 17.22 1.03 19.44
C PRO A 110 15.79 1.38 19.83
N VAL A 111 15.07 0.42 20.37
CA VAL A 111 13.71 0.59 20.90
C VAL A 111 13.76 0.33 22.40
N TYR A 112 13.21 1.26 23.20
CA TYR A 112 13.14 1.07 24.65
C TYR A 112 12.00 0.10 24.99
N MET A 113 12.33 -1.04 25.58
CA MET A 113 11.40 -2.11 25.96
C MET A 113 11.86 -2.73 27.27
N GLU A 114 10.92 -2.98 28.17
CA GLU A 114 11.20 -3.69 29.44
C GLU A 114 12.34 -3.10 30.27
N GLY A 115 12.53 -1.78 30.23
CA GLY A 115 13.55 -1.08 31.02
C GLY A 115 14.90 -0.90 30.34
N GLU A 116 15.09 -1.39 29.10
CA GLU A 116 16.36 -1.29 28.36
C GLU A 116 16.17 -0.98 26.86
N PHE A 117 17.23 -0.55 26.20
CA PHE A 117 17.27 -0.38 24.75
C PHE A 117 17.61 -1.69 24.07
N GLN A 118 16.68 -2.19 23.23
CA GLN A 118 16.86 -3.40 22.44
C GLN A 118 16.94 -3.07 20.95
N PRO A 119 17.85 -3.70 20.16
CA PRO A 119 17.86 -3.54 18.72
C PRO A 119 16.63 -4.21 18.10
N ARG A 120 15.85 -3.46 17.33
CA ARG A 120 14.66 -3.96 16.62
C ARG A 120 14.70 -3.59 15.14
N LYS A 121 14.22 -4.50 14.30
CA LYS A 121 13.98 -4.20 12.87
C LYS A 121 12.73 -3.34 12.76
N MET A 122 12.89 -2.10 12.35
CA MET A 122 11.81 -1.14 12.17
C MET A 122 11.56 -0.91 10.68
N LEU A 123 10.33 -1.18 10.23
CA LEU A 123 9.86 -0.90 8.88
C LEU A 123 9.09 0.42 8.88
N PRO A 124 9.66 1.50 8.30
CA PRO A 124 8.92 2.75 8.20
C PRO A 124 7.81 2.62 7.16
N ILE A 125 6.59 2.93 7.57
CA ILE A 125 5.43 3.03 6.70
C ILE A 125 4.85 4.44 6.76
N THR A 126 4.34 4.93 5.65
CA THR A 126 3.69 6.25 5.54
C THR A 126 2.37 6.08 4.82
N LEU A 127 1.28 6.53 5.43
CA LEU A 127 -0.04 6.55 4.81
C LEU A 127 -0.32 7.96 4.29
N ALA A 128 -0.56 8.09 2.98
CA ALA A 128 -1.11 9.30 2.39
C ALA A 128 -2.54 9.05 1.93
N TYR A 129 -3.44 10.01 2.13
CA TYR A 129 -4.85 9.85 1.78
C TYR A 129 -5.50 11.20 1.41
N ASP A 130 -6.58 11.13 0.64
CA ASP A 130 -7.43 12.27 0.32
C ASP A 130 -8.31 12.61 1.53
N HIS A 131 -8.08 13.78 2.13
CA HIS A 131 -8.79 14.20 3.34
C HIS A 131 -10.28 14.53 3.11
N LYS A 132 -10.74 14.51 1.85
CA LYS A 132 -12.16 14.58 1.50
C LYS A 132 -12.88 13.24 1.72
N ALA A 133 -12.14 12.12 1.64
CA ALA A 133 -12.67 10.78 1.77
C ALA A 133 -12.37 10.13 3.12
N VAL A 134 -11.19 10.41 3.69
CA VAL A 134 -10.68 9.82 4.92
C VAL A 134 -10.32 10.91 5.90
N ASN A 135 -10.81 10.83 7.14
CA ASN A 135 -10.43 11.77 8.20
C ASN A 135 -9.15 11.32 8.93
N GLY A 136 -8.56 12.24 9.73
CA GLY A 136 -7.30 11.99 10.42
C GLY A 136 -7.37 10.87 11.46
N VAL A 137 -8.51 10.68 12.12
CA VAL A 137 -8.71 9.62 13.10
C VAL A 137 -8.69 8.26 12.41
N ASP A 138 -9.43 8.10 11.31
CA ASP A 138 -9.45 6.87 10.52
C ASP A 138 -8.06 6.54 9.96
N GLY A 139 -7.34 7.56 9.47
CA GLY A 139 -5.96 7.41 9.00
C GLY A 139 -5.01 6.89 10.09
N GLY A 140 -5.10 7.47 11.29
CA GLY A 140 -4.31 7.07 12.45
C GLY A 140 -4.63 5.66 12.93
N LEU A 141 -5.91 5.32 13.04
CA LEU A 141 -6.37 3.99 13.45
C LEU A 141 -5.94 2.91 12.44
N PHE A 142 -6.10 3.17 11.14
CA PHE A 142 -5.65 2.26 10.08
C PHE A 142 -4.14 2.01 10.14
N ALA A 143 -3.34 3.07 10.24
CA ALA A 143 -1.88 2.94 10.34
C ALA A 143 -1.44 2.16 11.59
N THR A 144 -2.08 2.40 12.73
CA THR A 144 -1.84 1.68 13.99
C THR A 144 -2.22 0.21 13.87
N TYR A 145 -3.37 -0.08 13.27
CA TYR A 145 -3.82 -1.45 13.02
C TYR A 145 -2.86 -2.21 12.10
N LEU A 146 -2.45 -1.58 11.00
CA LEU A 146 -1.48 -2.17 10.08
C LEU A 146 -0.13 -2.43 10.74
N ALA A 147 0.36 -1.49 11.56
CA ALA A 147 1.59 -1.69 12.34
C ALA A 147 1.48 -2.87 13.32
N LYS A 148 0.33 -3.05 13.95
CA LYS A 148 0.06 -4.20 14.83
C LYS A 148 0.10 -5.53 14.05
N LEU A 149 -0.55 -5.60 12.88
CA LEU A 149 -0.56 -6.80 12.03
C LEU A 149 0.86 -7.16 11.55
N LEU A 150 1.62 -6.17 11.09
CA LEU A 150 3.00 -6.36 10.61
C LEU A 150 3.99 -6.65 11.76
N GLY A 151 3.67 -6.26 12.98
CA GLY A 151 4.49 -6.50 14.17
C GLY A 151 4.47 -7.95 14.63
N ASP A 152 3.42 -8.69 14.34
CA ASP A 152 3.29 -10.10 14.69
C ASP A 152 2.48 -10.85 13.62
N ILE A 153 3.14 -11.70 12.86
CA ILE A 153 2.54 -12.48 11.76
C ILE A 153 1.35 -13.35 12.22
N ARG A 154 1.28 -13.71 13.49
CA ARG A 154 0.17 -14.49 14.06
C ARG A 154 -1.17 -13.75 14.00
N HIS A 155 -1.15 -12.44 13.83
CA HIS A 155 -2.35 -11.63 13.61
C HIS A 155 -2.88 -11.69 12.17
N MET A 156 -2.11 -12.30 11.25
CA MET A 156 -2.45 -12.37 9.81
C MET A 156 -2.80 -13.79 9.35
N ILE A 157 -2.70 -14.78 10.23
CA ILE A 157 -2.99 -16.20 9.96
C ILE A 157 -4.23 -16.63 10.76
#